data_aa13fd473aec20ec42efc1c8af703232
#
_entry.id   aa13fd473aec20ec42efc1c8af703232
#
_cell.length_a   1.000
_cell.length_b   1.000
_cell.length_c   1.000
_cell.angle_alpha   90.00
_cell.angle_beta   90.00
_cell.angle_gamma   90.00
#
_symmetry.space_group_name_H-M   'P 1'
#
loop_
_entity.id
_entity.type
_entity.pdbx_description
1 polymer ?
#
loop_
_entity_poly.entity_id
_entity_poly.type
_entity_poly.pdbx_seq_one_letter_code
_entity_poly.pdbx_strand_id
1 'polypeptide(L)'
;MSENCTHDCSSCGENCPSRSQNPADFIEKLNPKSRVNKTIGIVSGKGGVGKSLVTSLLAVTARRAGLDTAVLDADVTGPSIPKVFGLSGMAESTEEAVLPMKTATGIDVMSINLLLDDVTAPVVWRGPVIASVVKQFWQDVIWSHEDIMFIDMPPGTGDVPLTVFQSIPLDGIVVVTSPQELVLSLIHISEPTRQAEIS
;
A
#
# COMPACT_ATOMS: atom_id res chain seq x y z
N MET A 1 5.08 -30.63 4.48
CA MET A 1 4.15 -30.64 5.61
C MET A 1 4.18 -32.04 6.17
N SER A 2 4.51 -32.23 7.43
CA SER A 2 4.46 -33.54 8.07
C SER A 2 2.98 -33.94 8.22
N GLU A 3 2.66 -35.20 7.90
CA GLU A 3 1.29 -35.76 7.91
C GLU A 3 0.59 -35.74 9.30
N ASN A 4 1.27 -35.27 10.34
CA ASN A 4 0.77 -35.26 11.73
C ASN A 4 0.69 -33.86 12.37
N CYS A 5 0.51 -32.80 11.57
CA CYS A 5 0.36 -31.47 12.13
C CYS A 5 -1.04 -31.24 12.70
N THR A 6 -1.16 -31.14 14.02
CA THR A 6 -2.43 -30.87 14.73
C THR A 6 -2.84 -29.41 14.71
N HIS A 7 -2.06 -28.51 14.08
CA HIS A 7 -2.22 -27.04 14.06
C HIS A 7 -2.27 -26.37 15.45
N ASP A 8 -1.98 -27.09 16.52
CA ASP A 8 -1.80 -26.50 17.84
C ASP A 8 -0.32 -26.21 18.08
N CYS A 9 0.08 -24.96 17.73
CA CYS A 9 1.47 -24.51 17.85
C CYS A 9 1.92 -24.27 19.30
N SER A 10 1.02 -24.22 20.27
CA SER A 10 1.34 -23.94 21.67
C SER A 10 1.97 -25.16 22.38
N SER A 11 1.59 -26.37 21.95
CA SER A 11 2.06 -27.65 22.51
C SER A 11 2.99 -28.46 21.60
N CYS A 12 3.24 -27.98 20.37
CA CYS A 12 4.04 -28.69 19.38
C CYS A 12 5.55 -28.50 19.62
N GLY A 13 6.29 -29.59 19.83
CA GLY A 13 7.77 -29.61 19.97
C GLY A 13 8.56 -29.65 18.67
N GLU A 14 7.89 -29.67 17.52
CA GLU A 14 8.52 -29.77 16.20
C GLU A 14 9.10 -28.42 15.73
N ASN A 15 10.24 -28.47 15.04
CA ASN A 15 10.90 -27.30 14.47
C ASN A 15 10.21 -26.92 13.14
N CYS A 16 9.08 -26.22 13.22
CA CYS A 16 8.27 -25.84 12.07
C CYS A 16 8.79 -24.52 11.47
N PRO A 17 9.12 -24.48 10.15
CA PRO A 17 9.62 -23.23 9.50
C PRO A 17 8.67 -22.05 9.64
N SER A 18 7.37 -22.29 9.71
CA SER A 18 6.37 -21.22 9.91
C SER A 18 6.33 -20.65 11.33
N ARG A 19 6.97 -21.29 12.32
CA ARG A 19 7.01 -20.83 13.72
C ARG A 19 8.18 -19.89 14.00
N SER A 20 9.21 -19.93 13.15
CA SER A 20 10.43 -19.14 13.30
C SER A 20 10.46 -17.87 12.45
N GLN A 21 9.42 -17.62 11.64
CA GLN A 21 9.35 -16.41 10.82
C GLN A 21 8.87 -15.23 11.69
N ASN A 22 9.81 -14.35 12.00
CA ASN A 22 9.49 -13.09 12.65
C ASN A 22 8.70 -12.20 11.66
N PRO A 23 7.57 -11.58 12.02
CA PRO A 23 6.87 -10.64 11.14
C PRO A 23 7.77 -9.54 10.56
N ALA A 24 8.84 -9.19 11.27
CA ALA A 24 9.86 -8.25 10.78
C ALA A 24 10.65 -8.76 9.56
N ASP A 25 10.72 -10.08 9.34
CA ASP A 25 11.46 -10.67 8.21
C ASP A 25 10.73 -10.50 6.87
N PHE A 26 9.44 -10.12 6.90
CA PHE A 26 8.65 -9.85 5.69
C PHE A 26 8.69 -8.39 5.24
N ILE A 27 9.22 -7.50 6.08
CA ILE A 27 9.29 -6.07 5.75
C ILE A 27 10.39 -5.85 4.71
N GLU A 28 9.98 -5.35 3.56
CA GLU A 28 10.88 -5.01 2.47
C GLU A 28 11.68 -3.75 2.80
N LYS A 29 12.93 -3.75 2.39
CA LYS A 29 13.80 -2.59 2.58
C LYS A 29 13.45 -1.50 1.57
N LEU A 30 13.33 -0.29 2.05
CA LEU A 30 13.22 0.89 1.20
C LEU A 30 14.49 1.07 0.35
N ASN A 31 14.36 1.67 -0.83
CA ASN A 31 15.52 2.03 -1.65
C ASN A 31 16.57 2.78 -0.80
N PRO A 32 17.85 2.40 -0.85
CA PRO A 32 18.89 3.02 -0.03
C PRO A 32 19.06 4.54 -0.25
N LYS A 33 18.63 5.04 -1.42
CA LYS A 33 18.67 6.47 -1.78
C LYS A 33 17.41 7.22 -1.32
N SER A 34 16.48 6.53 -0.67
CA SER A 34 15.17 7.04 -0.23
C SER A 34 15.10 7.15 1.29
N ARG A 35 14.30 8.11 1.75
CA ARG A 35 13.92 8.22 3.16
C ARG A 35 12.45 8.60 3.26
N VAL A 36 11.67 7.79 3.96
CA VAL A 36 10.26 8.04 4.26
C VAL A 36 10.10 8.00 5.79
N ASN A 37 9.68 9.12 6.38
CA ASN A 37 9.60 9.23 7.84
C ASN A 37 8.31 8.61 8.38
N LYS A 38 7.18 8.78 7.67
CA LYS A 38 5.86 8.24 8.07
C LYS A 38 5.13 7.66 6.87
N THR A 39 4.50 6.50 7.07
CA THR A 39 3.77 5.80 6.02
C THR A 39 2.35 5.49 6.49
N ILE A 40 1.35 6.01 5.76
CA ILE A 40 -0.08 5.89 6.11
C ILE A 40 -0.81 5.13 5.00
N GLY A 41 -1.39 3.98 5.34
CA GLY A 41 -2.23 3.21 4.42
C GLY A 41 -3.66 3.74 4.38
N ILE A 42 -4.22 3.93 3.17
CA ILE A 42 -5.62 4.31 2.99
C ILE A 42 -6.40 3.12 2.45
N VAL A 43 -7.34 2.63 3.23
CA VAL A 43 -8.09 1.41 2.93
C VAL A 43 -9.59 1.66 2.85
N SER A 44 -10.29 0.80 2.12
CA SER A 44 -11.75 0.79 2.10
C SER A 44 -12.27 -0.64 1.90
N GLY A 45 -13.37 -0.96 2.56
CA GLY A 45 -14.01 -2.27 2.40
C GLY A 45 -14.73 -2.44 1.05
N LYS A 46 -15.03 -1.34 0.34
CA LYS A 46 -15.79 -1.34 -0.92
C LYS A 46 -15.22 -0.30 -1.89
N GLY A 47 -15.33 -0.59 -3.18
CA GLY A 47 -15.02 0.38 -4.23
C GLY A 47 -16.03 1.53 -4.29
N GLY A 48 -15.59 2.69 -4.78
CA GLY A 48 -16.47 3.84 -5.02
C GLY A 48 -16.85 4.67 -3.78
N VAL A 49 -16.22 4.43 -2.62
CA VAL A 49 -16.48 5.22 -1.38
C VAL A 49 -15.68 6.53 -1.31
N GLY A 50 -14.87 6.82 -2.32
CA GLY A 50 -14.05 8.03 -2.36
C GLY A 50 -12.65 7.89 -1.74
N LYS A 51 -12.13 6.68 -1.59
CA LYS A 51 -10.81 6.38 -1.01
C LYS A 51 -9.70 7.24 -1.65
N SER A 52 -9.51 7.16 -2.96
CA SER A 52 -8.46 7.90 -3.68
C SER A 52 -8.65 9.43 -3.62
N LEU A 53 -9.90 9.90 -3.51
CA LEU A 53 -10.16 11.31 -3.25
C LEU A 53 -9.67 11.71 -1.85
N VAL A 54 -9.95 10.91 -0.83
CA VAL A 54 -9.46 11.14 0.54
C VAL A 54 -7.94 11.09 0.57
N THR A 55 -7.31 10.12 -0.08
CA THR A 55 -5.85 10.01 -0.23
C THR A 55 -5.27 11.30 -0.81
N SER A 56 -5.84 11.78 -1.91
CA SER A 56 -5.38 13.00 -2.58
C SER A 56 -5.56 14.26 -1.73
N LEU A 57 -6.69 14.37 -1.02
CA LEU A 57 -6.94 15.50 -0.10
C LEU A 57 -5.98 15.51 1.08
N LEU A 58 -5.68 14.34 1.66
CA LEU A 58 -4.69 14.22 2.74
C LEU A 58 -3.30 14.62 2.25
N ALA A 59 -2.88 14.16 1.07
CA ALA A 59 -1.60 14.51 0.48
C ALA A 59 -1.49 16.02 0.20
N VAL A 60 -2.51 16.64 -0.38
CA VAL A 60 -2.54 18.09 -0.60
C VAL A 60 -2.51 18.86 0.71
N THR A 61 -3.23 18.38 1.73
CA THR A 61 -3.26 19.04 3.05
C THR A 61 -1.90 18.95 3.74
N ALA A 62 -1.26 17.79 3.71
CA ALA A 62 0.10 17.59 4.24
C ALA A 62 1.11 18.51 3.53
N ARG A 63 1.07 18.56 2.19
CA ARG A 63 1.94 19.43 1.40
C ARG A 63 1.71 20.91 1.70
N ARG A 64 0.46 21.36 1.89
CA ARG A 64 0.14 22.73 2.30
C ARG A 64 0.60 23.05 3.72
N ALA A 65 0.72 22.05 4.59
CA ALA A 65 1.31 22.19 5.92
C ALA A 65 2.83 22.25 5.90
N GLY A 66 3.47 22.17 4.72
CA GLY A 66 4.91 22.26 4.54
C GLY A 66 5.66 20.93 4.61
N LEU A 67 4.94 19.79 4.62
CA LEU A 67 5.56 18.48 4.64
C LEU A 67 5.94 18.03 3.23
N ASP A 68 7.10 17.44 3.07
CA ASP A 68 7.44 16.71 1.86
C ASP A 68 6.61 15.46 1.81
N THR A 69 5.85 15.28 0.70
CA THR A 69 4.73 14.36 0.66
C THR A 69 4.77 13.50 -0.60
N ALA A 70 4.62 12.19 -0.42
CA ALA A 70 4.49 11.22 -1.50
C ALA A 70 3.15 10.50 -1.48
N VAL A 71 2.73 10.02 -2.64
CA VAL A 71 1.58 9.12 -2.83
C VAL A 71 1.99 7.91 -3.66
N LEU A 72 1.82 6.73 -3.08
CA LEU A 72 1.95 5.45 -3.76
C LEU A 72 0.56 4.91 -4.09
N ASP A 73 0.21 4.85 -5.37
CA ASP A 73 -1.04 4.27 -5.86
C ASP A 73 -0.85 2.76 -6.04
N ALA A 74 -1.35 1.99 -5.08
CA ALA A 74 -1.34 0.53 -5.08
C ALA A 74 -2.62 -0.08 -5.68
N ASP A 75 -3.60 0.74 -6.10
CA ASP A 75 -4.81 0.28 -6.79
C ASP A 75 -4.54 0.09 -8.30
N VAL A 76 -3.80 -0.96 -8.61
CA VAL A 76 -3.40 -1.30 -9.98
C VAL A 76 -4.60 -1.59 -10.89
N THR A 77 -5.74 -1.99 -10.32
CA THR A 77 -6.95 -2.36 -11.08
C THR A 77 -7.77 -1.15 -11.52
N GLY A 78 -7.65 -0.05 -10.82
CA GLY A 78 -8.37 1.19 -11.11
C GLY A 78 -7.57 2.44 -10.72
N PRO A 79 -6.32 2.59 -11.21
CA PRO A 79 -5.45 3.65 -10.76
C PRO A 79 -6.04 5.02 -11.09
N SER A 80 -6.35 5.77 -10.05
CA SER A 80 -7.05 7.06 -10.14
C SER A 80 -6.20 8.25 -9.71
N ILE A 81 -5.17 8.02 -8.92
CA ILE A 81 -4.31 9.05 -8.35
C ILE A 81 -3.65 9.94 -9.43
N PRO A 82 -3.03 9.39 -10.50
CA PRO A 82 -2.46 10.24 -11.56
C PRO A 82 -3.48 11.19 -12.19
N LYS A 83 -4.71 10.70 -12.43
CA LYS A 83 -5.79 11.49 -13.02
C LYS A 83 -6.23 12.63 -12.10
N VAL A 84 -6.34 12.37 -10.79
CA VAL A 84 -6.72 13.38 -9.79
C VAL A 84 -5.70 14.51 -9.74
N PHE A 85 -4.41 14.19 -9.87
CA PHE A 85 -3.33 15.18 -9.88
C PHE A 85 -3.00 15.75 -11.26
N GLY A 86 -3.71 15.34 -12.31
CA GLY A 86 -3.49 15.81 -13.68
C GLY A 86 -2.14 15.36 -14.26
N LEU A 87 -1.60 14.23 -13.76
CA LEU A 87 -0.36 13.65 -14.25
C LEU A 87 -0.65 12.83 -15.51
N SER A 88 0.19 13.01 -16.50
CA SER A 88 0.17 12.28 -17.77
C SER A 88 1.59 12.03 -18.27
N GLY A 89 1.78 10.97 -19.02
CA GLY A 89 3.08 10.54 -19.51
C GLY A 89 3.69 9.45 -18.63
N MET A 90 4.96 9.15 -18.87
CA MET A 90 5.70 8.10 -18.17
C MET A 90 6.61 8.66 -17.09
N ALA A 91 6.75 7.91 -16.02
CA ALA A 91 7.76 8.16 -15.01
C ALA A 91 9.17 7.92 -15.60
N GLU A 92 10.13 8.75 -15.22
CA GLU A 92 11.51 8.57 -15.67
C GLU A 92 12.09 7.29 -15.04
N SER A 93 12.56 6.39 -15.90
CA SER A 93 13.20 5.15 -15.50
C SER A 93 14.65 5.16 -15.99
N THR A 94 15.57 4.89 -15.08
CA THR A 94 16.98 4.61 -15.37
C THR A 94 17.26 3.13 -15.22
N GLU A 95 18.46 2.66 -15.61
CA GLU A 95 18.85 1.26 -15.38
C GLU A 95 18.90 0.86 -13.91
N GLU A 96 19.06 1.84 -13.00
CA GLU A 96 19.24 1.60 -11.55
C GLU A 96 18.00 1.91 -10.70
N ALA A 97 17.06 2.73 -11.20
CA ALA A 97 15.93 3.19 -10.41
C ALA A 97 14.84 3.88 -11.22
N VAL A 98 13.66 3.96 -10.63
CA VAL A 98 12.51 4.71 -11.14
C VAL A 98 12.33 5.98 -10.31
N LEU A 99 12.08 7.11 -10.97
CA LEU A 99 11.79 8.37 -10.30
C LEU A 99 10.27 8.60 -10.24
N PRO A 100 9.72 9.03 -9.10
CA PRO A 100 8.30 9.37 -9.02
C PRO A 100 8.01 10.63 -9.83
N MET A 101 6.79 10.74 -10.35
CA MET A 101 6.34 11.95 -11.02
C MET A 101 5.95 13.02 -10.00
N LYS A 102 6.37 14.25 -10.26
CA LYS A 102 6.07 15.39 -9.38
C LYS A 102 4.81 16.13 -9.86
N THR A 103 3.86 16.32 -8.96
CA THR A 103 2.68 17.17 -9.22
C THR A 103 3.09 18.65 -9.30
N ALA A 104 2.20 19.50 -9.82
CA ALA A 104 2.41 20.95 -9.83
C ALA A 104 2.61 21.57 -8.42
N THR A 105 2.14 20.90 -7.37
CA THR A 105 2.30 21.30 -5.98
C THR A 105 3.51 20.68 -5.29
N GLY A 106 4.28 19.86 -6.01
CA GLY A 106 5.50 19.23 -5.51
C GLY A 106 5.23 17.97 -4.66
N ILE A 107 4.12 17.28 -4.87
CA ILE A 107 3.85 15.95 -4.29
C ILE A 107 4.45 14.90 -5.23
N ASP A 108 5.19 13.95 -4.69
CA ASP A 108 5.75 12.83 -5.44
C ASP A 108 4.70 11.71 -5.60
N VAL A 109 4.48 11.26 -6.82
CA VAL A 109 3.44 10.26 -7.13
C VAL A 109 4.03 9.12 -7.93
N MET A 110 3.74 7.89 -7.51
CA MET A 110 3.99 6.67 -8.28
C MET A 110 2.72 5.84 -8.41
N SER A 111 2.47 5.39 -9.63
CA SER A 111 1.37 4.50 -9.99
C SER A 111 1.79 3.63 -11.17
N ILE A 112 1.20 2.45 -11.31
CA ILE A 112 1.49 1.57 -12.45
C ILE A 112 1.20 2.23 -13.79
N ASN A 113 0.20 3.09 -13.87
CA ASN A 113 -0.13 3.82 -15.09
C ASN A 113 0.97 4.76 -15.57
N LEU A 114 1.89 5.13 -14.70
CA LEU A 114 3.03 5.98 -15.04
C LEU A 114 4.24 5.17 -15.56
N LEU A 115 4.12 3.84 -15.62
CA LEU A 115 5.14 2.94 -16.16
C LEU A 115 4.70 2.24 -17.45
N LEU A 116 3.45 2.38 -17.87
CA LEU A 116 2.90 1.72 -19.04
C LEU A 116 2.82 2.71 -20.21
N ASP A 117 3.37 2.31 -21.36
CA ASP A 117 3.28 3.07 -22.62
C ASP A 117 1.83 3.21 -23.10
N ASP A 118 1.02 2.19 -22.86
CA ASP A 118 -0.38 2.15 -23.26
C ASP A 118 -1.27 1.77 -22.07
N VAL A 119 -1.91 2.78 -21.50
CA VAL A 119 -2.84 2.64 -20.36
C VAL A 119 -4.10 1.85 -20.74
N THR A 120 -4.38 1.70 -22.05
CA THR A 120 -5.56 0.99 -22.56
C THR A 120 -5.29 -0.48 -22.86
N ALA A 121 -4.03 -0.91 -22.82
CA ALA A 121 -3.68 -2.31 -23.03
C ALA A 121 -4.31 -3.18 -21.95
N PRO A 122 -5.05 -4.25 -22.30
CA PRO A 122 -5.64 -5.15 -21.33
C PRO A 122 -4.55 -5.99 -20.66
N VAL A 123 -4.04 -5.51 -19.55
CA VAL A 123 -3.10 -6.28 -18.73
C VAL A 123 -3.89 -7.07 -17.71
N VAL A 124 -3.84 -8.38 -17.78
CA VAL A 124 -4.47 -9.25 -16.79
C VAL A 124 -3.59 -9.34 -15.56
N TRP A 125 -3.82 -8.44 -14.62
CA TRP A 125 -3.13 -8.44 -13.35
C TRP A 125 -3.73 -9.48 -12.40
N ARG A 126 -2.96 -10.47 -11.99
CA ARG A 126 -3.32 -11.41 -10.93
C ARG A 126 -2.79 -10.88 -9.59
N GLY A 127 -3.50 -11.15 -8.49
CA GLY A 127 -3.16 -10.65 -7.15
C GLY A 127 -1.67 -10.76 -6.77
N PRO A 128 -1.01 -11.90 -6.95
CA PRO A 128 0.43 -12.04 -6.65
C PRO A 128 1.34 -11.12 -7.47
N VAL A 129 0.98 -10.85 -8.74
CA VAL A 129 1.74 -9.95 -9.62
C VAL A 129 1.59 -8.51 -9.15
N ILE A 130 0.36 -8.10 -8.81
CA ILE A 130 0.08 -6.77 -8.27
C ILE A 130 0.87 -6.53 -6.98
N ALA A 131 0.84 -7.49 -6.08
CA ALA A 131 1.58 -7.44 -4.82
C ALA A 131 3.10 -7.27 -5.05
N SER A 132 3.64 -7.98 -6.05
CA SER A 132 5.05 -7.85 -6.44
C SER A 132 5.37 -6.45 -6.98
N VAL A 133 4.50 -5.87 -7.81
CA VAL A 133 4.67 -4.51 -8.34
C VAL A 133 4.67 -3.46 -7.23
N VAL A 134 3.77 -3.57 -6.26
CA VAL A 134 3.73 -2.63 -5.11
C VAL A 134 5.00 -2.72 -4.27
N LYS A 135 5.55 -3.94 -4.07
CA LYS A 135 6.85 -4.12 -3.44
C LYS A 135 7.98 -3.48 -4.23
N GLN A 136 7.98 -3.65 -5.56
CA GLN A 136 8.96 -3.02 -6.43
C GLN A 136 8.88 -1.48 -6.34
N PHE A 137 7.71 -0.89 -6.25
CA PHE A 137 7.58 0.56 -6.04
C PHE A 137 8.21 1.02 -4.72
N TRP A 138 8.17 0.19 -3.70
CA TRP A 138 8.84 0.48 -2.44
C TRP A 138 10.35 0.36 -2.54
N GLN A 139 10.86 -0.65 -3.26
CA GLN A 139 12.28 -0.99 -3.34
C GLN A 139 13.03 -0.21 -4.42
N ASP A 140 12.42 -0.01 -5.60
CA ASP A 140 13.11 0.47 -6.80
C ASP A 140 12.89 1.95 -7.06
N VAL A 141 11.80 2.54 -6.53
CA VAL A 141 11.55 3.98 -6.66
C VAL A 141 12.43 4.77 -5.71
N ILE A 142 13.04 5.84 -6.21
CA ILE A 142 13.79 6.80 -5.39
C ILE A 142 12.82 7.88 -4.90
N TRP A 143 12.33 7.73 -3.67
CA TRP A 143 11.42 8.65 -3.01
C TRP A 143 12.10 9.90 -2.42
N SER A 144 13.42 10.05 -2.65
CA SER A 144 14.21 11.17 -2.07
C SER A 144 14.05 11.25 -0.54
N HIS A 145 13.49 12.33 -0.04
CA HIS A 145 13.22 12.52 1.39
C HIS A 145 11.77 12.98 1.57
N GLU A 146 10.95 12.07 2.12
CA GLU A 146 9.52 12.30 2.35
C GLU A 146 9.22 12.32 3.85
N ASP A 147 8.54 13.37 4.31
CA ASP A 147 8.04 13.43 5.68
C ASP A 147 6.87 12.48 5.89
N ILE A 148 6.01 12.38 4.86
CA ILE A 148 4.85 11.50 4.90
C ILE A 148 4.54 10.91 3.52
N MET A 149 4.26 9.61 3.52
CA MET A 149 3.77 8.89 2.34
C MET A 149 2.37 8.34 2.59
N PHE A 150 1.47 8.56 1.65
CA PHE A 150 0.14 7.95 1.62
C PHE A 150 0.12 6.82 0.61
N ILE A 151 -0.36 5.63 1.02
CA ILE A 151 -0.52 4.47 0.15
C ILE A 151 -2.01 4.27 -0.12
N ASP A 152 -2.43 4.52 -1.36
CA ASP A 152 -3.80 4.29 -1.82
C ASP A 152 -3.99 2.82 -2.18
N MET A 153 -4.63 2.04 -1.31
CA MET A 153 -4.77 0.60 -1.48
C MET A 153 -5.97 0.24 -2.35
N PRO A 154 -5.97 -0.91 -3.04
CA PRO A 154 -7.17 -1.39 -3.70
C PRO A 154 -8.30 -1.63 -2.69
N PRO A 155 -9.58 -1.55 -3.12
CA PRO A 155 -10.71 -1.81 -2.24
C PRO A 155 -10.80 -3.29 -1.84
N GLY A 156 -11.38 -3.55 -0.66
CA GLY A 156 -11.60 -4.90 -0.15
C GLY A 156 -10.46 -5.42 0.72
N THR A 157 -10.54 -6.70 1.06
CA THR A 157 -9.63 -7.44 1.95
C THR A 157 -8.79 -8.47 1.19
N GLY A 158 -8.48 -8.19 -0.08
CA GLY A 158 -7.75 -9.11 -0.95
C GLY A 158 -6.25 -9.21 -0.64
N ASP A 159 -5.54 -9.97 -1.47
CA ASP A 159 -4.12 -10.28 -1.30
C ASP A 159 -3.22 -9.04 -1.33
N VAL A 160 -3.60 -8.00 -2.09
CA VAL A 160 -2.77 -6.79 -2.24
C VAL A 160 -2.69 -5.97 -0.96
N PRO A 161 -3.82 -5.56 -0.32
CA PRO A 161 -3.76 -4.92 0.99
C PRO A 161 -2.98 -5.74 2.02
N LEU A 162 -3.22 -7.05 2.08
CA LEU A 162 -2.51 -7.93 3.01
C LEU A 162 -1.00 -7.92 2.75
N THR A 163 -0.58 -7.99 1.47
CA THR A 163 0.85 -7.93 1.12
C THR A 163 1.47 -6.59 1.49
N VAL A 164 0.77 -5.48 1.26
CA VAL A 164 1.25 -4.14 1.67
C VAL A 164 1.43 -4.09 3.19
N PHE A 165 0.45 -4.57 3.97
CA PHE A 165 0.55 -4.64 5.43
C PHE A 165 1.72 -5.49 5.93
N GLN A 166 2.05 -6.55 5.22
CA GLN A 166 3.15 -7.45 5.59
C GLN A 166 4.51 -6.95 5.14
N SER A 167 4.56 -6.19 4.03
CA SER A 167 5.83 -5.87 3.34
C SER A 167 6.28 -4.43 3.52
N ILE A 168 5.38 -3.49 3.79
CA ILE A 168 5.70 -2.09 3.97
C ILE A 168 5.45 -1.69 5.42
N PRO A 169 6.41 -1.03 6.10
CA PRO A 169 6.21 -0.57 7.47
C PRO A 169 5.20 0.57 7.50
N LEU A 170 3.96 0.29 7.92
CA LEU A 170 2.92 1.29 8.07
C LEU A 170 2.89 1.84 9.50
N ASP A 171 2.92 3.17 9.64
CA ASP A 171 2.77 3.88 10.91
C ASP A 171 1.29 4.05 11.31
N GLY A 172 0.39 4.00 10.33
CA GLY A 172 -1.04 4.16 10.57
C GLY A 172 -1.91 3.81 9.37
N ILE A 173 -3.21 3.74 9.64
CA ILE A 173 -4.22 3.40 8.63
C ILE A 173 -5.39 4.37 8.73
N VAL A 174 -5.86 4.85 7.58
CA VAL A 174 -7.11 5.59 7.44
C VAL A 174 -8.13 4.70 6.75
N VAL A 175 -9.25 4.42 7.42
CA VAL A 175 -10.35 3.62 6.87
C VAL A 175 -11.39 4.55 6.29
N VAL A 176 -11.61 4.45 4.97
CA VAL A 176 -12.62 5.22 4.24
C VAL A 176 -13.85 4.35 4.03
N THR A 177 -14.97 4.77 4.55
CA THR A 177 -16.25 4.03 4.48
C THR A 177 -17.41 4.95 4.11
N SER A 178 -18.48 4.35 3.62
CA SER A 178 -19.77 5.02 3.45
C SER A 178 -20.78 4.46 4.47
N PRO A 179 -21.82 5.22 4.87
CA PRO A 179 -22.78 4.79 5.88
C PRO A 179 -23.79 3.73 5.35
N GLN A 180 -23.26 2.70 4.68
CA GLN A 180 -24.04 1.53 4.24
C GLN A 180 -23.80 0.39 5.19
N GLU A 181 -24.82 -0.31 5.67
CA GLU A 181 -24.74 -1.39 6.66
C GLU A 181 -23.74 -2.48 6.33
N LEU A 182 -23.64 -2.88 5.03
CA LEU A 182 -22.68 -3.88 4.56
C LEU A 182 -21.20 -3.50 4.78
N VAL A 183 -20.89 -2.21 4.78
CA VAL A 183 -19.51 -1.73 4.98
C VAL A 183 -19.17 -1.69 6.47
N LEU A 184 -20.13 -1.35 7.31
CA LEU A 184 -19.96 -1.34 8.77
C LEU A 184 -19.70 -2.77 9.30
N SER A 185 -20.34 -3.79 8.73
CA SER A 185 -20.09 -5.18 9.15
C SER A 185 -18.67 -5.65 8.85
N LEU A 186 -18.04 -5.18 7.76
CA LEU A 186 -16.65 -5.52 7.42
C LEU A 186 -15.65 -4.87 8.38
N ILE A 187 -15.92 -3.68 8.87
CA ILE A 187 -15.08 -3.00 9.87
C ILE A 187 -15.13 -3.76 11.20
N HIS A 188 -16.28 -4.24 11.63
CA HIS A 188 -16.43 -5.05 12.84
C HIS A 188 -15.71 -6.40 12.77
N ILE A 189 -15.52 -6.98 11.59
CA ILE A 189 -14.77 -8.22 11.41
C ILE A 189 -13.26 -7.99 11.52
N SER A 190 -12.78 -6.80 11.17
CA SER A 190 -11.34 -6.46 11.21
C SER A 190 -10.85 -5.92 12.57
N GLU A 191 -11.75 -5.57 13.49
CA GLU A 191 -11.41 -5.00 14.79
C GLU A 191 -11.16 -5.97 15.99
N PRO A 192 -11.45 -7.27 15.95
CA PRO A 192 -11.35 -8.10 17.18
C PRO A 192 -9.93 -8.23 17.72
N THR A 193 -8.91 -7.84 16.99
CA THR A 193 -7.51 -8.05 17.39
C THR A 193 -6.95 -6.90 18.27
N ARG A 194 -7.56 -5.72 18.28
CA ARG A 194 -7.06 -4.59 19.07
C ARG A 194 -7.72 -4.40 20.44
N GLN A 195 -8.91 -4.95 20.66
CA GLN A 195 -9.57 -4.86 21.99
C GLN A 195 -9.01 -5.80 23.03
N ALA A 196 -8.19 -6.79 22.67
CA ALA A 196 -7.55 -7.70 23.62
C ALA A 196 -6.28 -7.15 24.30
N GLU A 197 -5.76 -5.99 23.84
CA GLU A 197 -4.52 -5.41 24.38
C GLU A 197 -4.73 -4.24 25.37
N ILE A 198 -6.00 -3.92 25.74
CA ILE A 198 -6.31 -2.80 26.63
C ILE A 198 -7.05 -3.28 27.91
N SER A 199 -6.84 -4.55 28.31
CA SER A 199 -7.36 -5.05 29.61
C SER A 199 -6.24 -5.44 30.52
#